data_edccfecc7f39b0a4d48352b0bc2fc890
#
_entry.id   edccfecc7f39b0a4d48352b0bc2fc890
#
_cell.length_a   1.000
_cell.length_b   1.000
_cell.length_c   1.000
_cell.angle_alpha   90.00
_cell.angle_beta   90.00
_cell.angle_gamma   90.00
#
_symmetry.space_group_name_H-M   'P 1'
#
loop_
_entity.id
_entity.type
_entity.pdbx_description
1 polymer ?
#
loop_
_entity_poly.entity_id
_entity_poly.type
_entity_poly.pdbx_seq_one_letter_code
_entity_poly.pdbx_strand_id
1 'polypeptide(L)'
;MLEGRYHTAVMTRVHAQTMAAYNRWMNERLYELCAGIPDAERKRDRGAYFRSVHGTLNHLLYGDRAWMSRFTGRDLGWKGPADELYADFGELRAARAQLDDLIEAWTRRVDEEWLGRDFTYTSRIDGRTRTLPAWVLVAHMFNHQTHHRGQLTTLLSQMGIDPGVTDLAWLPELTSARGSTSPVR
;
A
#
# COMPACT_ATOMS: atom_id res chain seq x y z
N MET A 1 -16.76 -24.23 -9.29
CA MET A 1 -17.19 -24.42 -7.90
C MET A 1 -16.04 -24.11 -6.96
N LEU A 2 -15.98 -22.84 -6.48
CA LEU A 2 -15.06 -22.39 -5.41
C LEU A 2 -15.85 -22.03 -4.15
N GLU A 3 -17.15 -22.33 -4.14
CA GLU A 3 -18.03 -22.13 -3.00
C GLU A 3 -17.56 -23.01 -1.84
N GLY A 4 -17.24 -22.41 -0.74
CA GLY A 4 -16.84 -23.08 0.51
C GLY A 4 -15.38 -23.02 0.92
N ARG A 5 -14.42 -22.63 0.07
CA ARG A 5 -12.99 -22.62 0.43
C ARG A 5 -12.52 -21.37 1.18
N TYR A 6 -13.29 -20.30 1.18
CA TYR A 6 -12.85 -18.99 1.69
C TYR A 6 -13.66 -18.47 2.88
N HIS A 7 -14.55 -19.30 3.47
CA HIS A 7 -15.39 -18.90 4.60
C HIS A 7 -14.67 -18.94 5.96
N THR A 8 -13.47 -19.48 6.03
CA THR A 8 -12.64 -19.35 7.23
C THR A 8 -11.71 -18.17 7.02
N ALA A 9 -11.68 -17.21 7.96
CA ALA A 9 -10.76 -16.08 7.88
C ALA A 9 -9.32 -16.60 7.84
N VAL A 10 -8.70 -16.52 6.67
CA VAL A 10 -7.29 -16.92 6.45
C VAL A 10 -6.36 -15.80 6.93
N MET A 11 -6.82 -14.54 6.93
CA MET A 11 -6.08 -13.39 7.45
C MET A 11 -6.51 -13.10 8.88
N THR A 12 -5.55 -13.09 9.79
CA THR A 12 -5.74 -12.65 11.17
C THR A 12 -5.53 -11.14 11.30
N ARG A 13 -6.03 -10.55 12.40
CA ARG A 13 -5.74 -9.16 12.75
C ARG A 13 -4.23 -8.90 12.84
N VAL A 14 -3.46 -9.83 13.42
CA VAL A 14 -2.00 -9.73 13.53
C VAL A 14 -1.34 -9.66 12.15
N HIS A 15 -1.81 -10.48 11.19
CA HIS A 15 -1.33 -10.40 9.81
C HIS A 15 -1.63 -9.03 9.19
N ALA A 16 -2.86 -8.51 9.33
CA ALA A 16 -3.21 -7.19 8.81
C ALA A 16 -2.35 -6.07 9.43
N GLN A 17 -2.07 -6.13 10.74
CA GLN A 17 -1.19 -5.20 11.44
C GLN A 17 0.25 -5.28 10.91
N THR A 18 0.80 -6.48 10.73
CA THR A 18 2.13 -6.68 10.17
C THR A 18 2.25 -6.08 8.77
N MET A 19 1.23 -6.30 7.92
CA MET A 19 1.21 -5.72 6.57
C MET A 19 1.07 -4.20 6.58
N ALA A 20 0.34 -3.63 7.53
CA ALA A 20 0.23 -2.18 7.70
C ALA A 20 1.56 -1.55 8.14
N ALA A 21 2.24 -2.14 9.11
CA ALA A 21 3.57 -1.70 9.55
C ALA A 21 4.59 -1.79 8.41
N TYR A 22 4.60 -2.90 7.66
CA TYR A 22 5.44 -3.05 6.48
C TYR A 22 5.14 -1.99 5.41
N ASN A 23 3.85 -1.71 5.17
CA ASN A 23 3.43 -0.71 4.20
C ASN A 23 3.96 0.70 4.58
N ARG A 24 3.79 1.11 5.84
CA ARG A 24 4.34 2.35 6.39
C ARG A 24 5.85 2.41 6.23
N TRP A 25 6.57 1.41 6.73
CA TRP A 25 8.03 1.35 6.68
C TRP A 25 8.56 1.55 5.26
N MET A 26 7.95 0.86 4.27
CA MET A 26 8.32 1.01 2.87
C MET A 26 7.97 2.38 2.30
N ASN A 27 6.80 2.94 2.65
CA ASN A 27 6.40 4.27 2.19
C ASN A 27 7.36 5.34 2.73
N GLU A 28 7.69 5.32 4.02
CA GLU A 28 8.62 6.27 4.63
C GLU A 28 9.97 6.27 3.92
N ARG A 29 10.55 5.08 3.69
CA ARG A 29 11.83 4.93 2.98
C ARG A 29 11.76 5.43 1.53
N LEU A 30 10.76 5.03 0.78
CA LEU A 30 10.64 5.41 -0.62
C LEU A 30 10.36 6.90 -0.78
N TYR A 31 9.53 7.50 0.07
CA TYR A 31 9.30 8.94 0.06
C TYR A 31 10.56 9.72 0.45
N GLU A 32 11.38 9.21 1.39
CA GLU A 32 12.68 9.82 1.73
C GLU A 32 13.64 9.82 0.54
N LEU A 33 13.78 8.70 -0.15
CA LEU A 33 14.59 8.61 -1.37
C LEU A 33 14.07 9.57 -2.46
N CYS A 34 12.75 9.62 -2.64
CA CYS A 34 12.13 10.51 -3.62
C CYS A 34 12.25 11.99 -3.25
N ALA A 35 12.43 12.36 -1.98
CA ALA A 35 12.66 13.73 -1.56
C ALA A 35 13.99 14.30 -2.07
N GLY A 36 15.01 13.46 -2.25
CA GLY A 36 16.29 13.83 -2.84
C GLY A 36 16.26 14.08 -4.37
N ILE A 37 15.13 13.76 -5.05
CA ILE A 37 15.00 13.92 -6.50
C ILE A 37 14.44 15.31 -6.81
N PRO A 38 15.05 16.09 -7.72
CA PRO A 38 14.49 17.37 -8.18
C PRO A 38 13.06 17.20 -8.72
N ASP A 39 12.16 18.18 -8.48
CA ASP A 39 10.75 18.06 -8.83
C ASP A 39 10.51 17.75 -10.32
N ALA A 40 11.23 18.42 -11.22
CA ALA A 40 11.17 18.17 -12.65
C ALA A 40 11.55 16.72 -13.01
N GLU A 41 12.54 16.14 -12.34
CA GLU A 41 12.98 14.76 -12.57
C GLU A 41 11.99 13.74 -11.98
N ARG A 42 11.42 14.06 -10.83
CA ARG A 42 10.40 13.23 -10.19
C ARG A 42 9.13 13.15 -11.03
N LYS A 43 8.78 14.21 -11.76
CA LYS A 43 7.63 14.33 -12.66
C LYS A 43 7.92 13.95 -14.10
N ARG A 44 9.20 13.75 -14.47
CA ARG A 44 9.59 13.38 -15.83
C ARG A 44 8.94 12.06 -16.25
N ASP A 45 8.35 12.05 -17.45
CA ASP A 45 7.83 10.82 -18.05
C ASP A 45 8.98 9.85 -18.34
N ARG A 46 8.89 8.65 -17.78
CA ARG A 46 9.88 7.58 -17.91
C ARG A 46 9.32 6.33 -18.59
N GLY A 47 8.18 6.46 -19.28
CA GLY A 47 7.52 5.34 -19.96
C GLY A 47 6.87 4.32 -19.02
N ALA A 48 6.76 4.60 -17.72
CA ALA A 48 6.05 3.75 -16.78
C ALA A 48 4.53 3.90 -16.93
N TYR A 49 3.75 2.94 -16.42
CA TYR A 49 2.29 2.98 -16.51
C TYR A 49 1.67 4.28 -15.98
N PHE A 50 2.19 4.79 -14.85
CA PHE A 50 1.84 6.10 -14.30
C PHE A 50 2.83 7.19 -14.68
N ARG A 51 3.55 7.00 -15.77
CA ARG A 51 4.47 7.91 -16.43
C ARG A 51 5.71 8.24 -15.61
N SER A 52 5.61 8.57 -14.34
CA SER A 52 6.70 9.14 -13.55
C SER A 52 6.75 8.57 -12.12
N VAL A 53 7.83 8.86 -11.40
CA VAL A 53 7.94 8.60 -9.95
C VAL A 53 6.80 9.27 -9.21
N HIS A 54 6.53 10.56 -9.49
CA HIS A 54 5.44 11.32 -8.85
C HIS A 54 4.07 10.73 -9.14
N GLY A 55 3.79 10.36 -10.40
CA GLY A 55 2.55 9.72 -10.80
C GLY A 55 2.34 8.36 -10.12
N THR A 56 3.40 7.56 -9.97
CA THR A 56 3.34 6.28 -9.27
C THR A 56 3.03 6.45 -7.79
N LEU A 57 3.64 7.45 -7.13
CA LEU A 57 3.36 7.78 -5.72
C LEU A 57 1.91 8.27 -5.53
N ASN A 58 1.39 9.09 -6.43
CA ASN A 58 -0.02 9.51 -6.43
C ASN A 58 -0.97 8.31 -6.57
N HIS A 59 -0.65 7.36 -7.47
CA HIS A 59 -1.46 6.17 -7.64
C HIS A 59 -1.45 5.25 -6.41
N LEU A 60 -0.31 5.08 -5.75
CA LEU A 60 -0.20 4.35 -4.50
C LEU A 60 -1.11 4.96 -3.42
N LEU A 61 -1.10 6.29 -3.27
CA LEU A 61 -1.99 6.99 -2.35
C LEU A 61 -3.46 6.83 -2.73
N TYR A 62 -3.78 6.95 -4.04
CA TYR A 62 -5.12 6.74 -4.56
C TYR A 62 -5.66 5.35 -4.23
N GLY A 63 -4.89 4.30 -4.48
CA GLY A 63 -5.30 2.92 -4.25
C GLY A 63 -5.68 2.67 -2.80
N ASP A 64 -4.84 3.11 -1.86
CA ASP A 64 -5.12 2.96 -0.43
C ASP A 64 -6.32 3.79 0.04
N ARG A 65 -6.45 5.05 -0.42
CA ARG A 65 -7.63 5.87 -0.12
C ARG A 65 -8.91 5.22 -0.61
N ALA A 66 -8.89 4.67 -1.82
CA ALA A 66 -10.05 4.01 -2.40
C ALA A 66 -10.48 2.78 -1.60
N TRP A 67 -9.54 1.96 -1.12
CA TRP A 67 -9.85 0.79 -0.31
C TRP A 67 -10.24 1.18 1.12
N MET A 68 -9.49 2.06 1.76
CA MET A 68 -9.81 2.52 3.11
C MET A 68 -11.15 3.26 3.18
N SER A 69 -11.52 4.02 2.14
CA SER A 69 -12.86 4.61 2.06
C SER A 69 -13.95 3.54 2.08
N ARG A 70 -13.75 2.45 1.32
CA ARG A 70 -14.71 1.32 1.31
C ARG A 70 -14.77 0.60 2.65
N PHE A 71 -13.62 0.30 3.25
CA PHE A 71 -13.56 -0.44 4.52
C PHE A 71 -14.11 0.34 5.70
N THR A 72 -13.95 1.67 5.69
CA THR A 72 -14.37 2.54 6.81
C THR A 72 -15.71 3.23 6.57
N GLY A 73 -16.23 3.21 5.36
CA GLY A 73 -17.42 3.98 4.96
C GLY A 73 -17.20 5.50 4.92
N ARG A 74 -15.95 5.97 5.05
CA ARG A 74 -15.58 7.40 5.07
C ARG A 74 -15.13 7.84 3.69
N ASP A 75 -15.50 9.04 3.28
CA ASP A 75 -14.90 9.66 2.09
C ASP A 75 -13.50 10.19 2.44
N LEU A 76 -12.47 9.58 1.85
CA LEU A 76 -11.08 10.01 2.01
C LEU A 76 -10.57 10.84 0.82
N GLY A 77 -11.46 11.36 0.00
CA GLY A 77 -11.10 12.27 -1.08
C GLY A 77 -10.32 11.60 -2.21
N TRP A 78 -10.77 10.44 -2.66
CA TRP A 78 -10.21 9.78 -3.83
C TRP A 78 -11.02 10.10 -5.10
N LYS A 79 -10.30 10.30 -6.22
CA LYS A 79 -10.87 10.58 -7.56
C LYS A 79 -10.76 9.35 -8.46
N GLY A 80 -10.49 9.52 -9.74
CA GLY A 80 -10.21 8.41 -10.66
C GLY A 80 -8.79 7.83 -10.52
N PRO A 81 -8.55 6.61 -11.03
CA PRO A 81 -7.25 5.94 -10.88
C PRO A 81 -6.10 6.61 -11.63
N ALA A 82 -6.38 7.48 -12.60
CA ALA A 82 -5.40 8.23 -13.36
C ALA A 82 -5.27 9.69 -12.89
N ASP A 83 -6.05 10.12 -11.88
CA ASP A 83 -6.01 11.51 -11.42
C ASP A 83 -4.83 11.74 -10.49
N GLU A 84 -4.13 12.82 -10.71
CA GLU A 84 -3.13 13.33 -9.78
C GLU A 84 -3.84 13.93 -8.56
N LEU A 85 -3.67 13.30 -7.38
CA LEU A 85 -4.29 13.79 -6.14
C LEU A 85 -3.58 15.04 -5.61
N TYR A 86 -2.26 15.07 -5.73
CA TYR A 86 -1.41 16.16 -5.27
C TYR A 86 -0.32 16.45 -6.28
N ALA A 87 -0.25 17.68 -6.74
CA ALA A 87 0.82 18.16 -7.61
C ALA A 87 2.10 18.51 -6.84
N ASP A 88 1.96 18.96 -5.59
CA ASP A 88 3.07 19.22 -4.66
C ASP A 88 3.51 17.93 -3.96
N PHE A 89 4.82 17.68 -3.95
CA PHE A 89 5.39 16.48 -3.33
C PHE A 89 5.32 16.50 -1.81
N GLY A 90 5.45 17.66 -1.19
CA GLY A 90 5.34 17.79 0.27
C GLY A 90 3.92 17.48 0.76
N GLU A 91 2.90 17.99 0.04
CA GLU A 91 1.50 17.67 0.31
C GLU A 91 1.20 16.18 0.09
N LEU A 92 1.73 15.60 -1.00
CA LEU A 92 1.61 14.17 -1.29
C LEU A 92 2.22 13.31 -0.17
N ARG A 93 3.43 13.67 0.29
CA ARG A 93 4.13 13.00 1.40
C ARG A 93 3.33 13.10 2.71
N ALA A 94 2.84 14.28 3.04
CA ALA A 94 2.02 14.50 4.24
C ALA A 94 0.72 13.68 4.20
N ALA A 95 0.04 13.67 3.05
CA ALA A 95 -1.17 12.88 2.85
C ALA A 95 -0.90 11.38 2.95
N ARG A 96 0.26 10.89 2.48
CA ARG A 96 0.69 9.49 2.64
C ARG A 96 0.88 9.13 4.12
N ALA A 97 1.58 9.94 4.88
CA ALA A 97 1.81 9.69 6.30
C ALA A 97 0.49 9.63 7.09
N GLN A 98 -0.42 10.57 6.84
CA GLN A 98 -1.76 10.55 7.46
C GLN A 98 -2.57 9.30 7.11
N LEU A 99 -2.45 8.81 5.89
CA LEU A 99 -3.16 7.61 5.48
C LEU A 99 -2.53 6.34 6.07
N ASP A 100 -1.20 6.29 6.25
CA ASP A 100 -0.53 5.20 6.96
C ASP A 100 -0.99 5.14 8.43
N ASP A 101 -1.11 6.30 9.11
CA ASP A 101 -1.70 6.39 10.46
C ASP A 101 -3.12 5.80 10.51
N LEU A 102 -3.93 6.14 9.52
CA LEU A 102 -5.30 5.64 9.43
C LEU A 102 -5.34 4.12 9.21
N ILE A 103 -4.51 3.59 8.31
CA ILE A 103 -4.43 2.15 8.00
C ILE A 103 -4.01 1.38 9.26
N GLU A 104 -2.97 1.81 9.96
CA GLU A 104 -2.54 1.17 11.21
C GLU A 104 -3.61 1.24 12.30
N ALA A 105 -4.25 2.41 12.49
CA ALA A 105 -5.31 2.57 13.45
C ALA A 105 -6.51 1.67 13.14
N TRP A 106 -6.82 1.49 11.86
CA TRP A 106 -7.88 0.59 11.41
C TRP A 106 -7.52 -0.88 11.63
N THR A 107 -6.31 -1.32 11.28
CA THR A 107 -5.88 -2.71 11.48
C THR A 107 -5.81 -3.10 12.97
N ARG A 108 -5.58 -2.15 13.87
CA ARG A 108 -5.69 -2.39 15.33
C ARG A 108 -7.11 -2.68 15.81
N ARG A 109 -8.13 -2.24 15.08
CA ARG A 109 -9.56 -2.32 15.46
C ARG A 109 -10.34 -3.37 14.68
N VAL A 110 -9.88 -3.74 13.48
CA VAL A 110 -10.56 -4.75 12.68
C VAL A 110 -10.56 -6.08 13.42
N ASP A 111 -11.72 -6.71 13.52
CA ASP A 111 -11.86 -8.02 14.11
C ASP A 111 -11.86 -9.14 13.06
N GLU A 112 -11.66 -10.36 13.51
CA GLU A 112 -11.59 -11.53 12.63
C GLU A 112 -12.96 -11.88 12.06
N GLU A 113 -14.05 -11.55 12.76
CA GLU A 113 -15.41 -11.69 12.23
C GLU A 113 -15.59 -10.80 11.01
N TRP A 114 -15.17 -9.52 11.10
CA TRP A 114 -15.22 -8.60 9.95
C TRP A 114 -14.37 -9.11 8.79
N LEU A 115 -13.17 -9.63 9.05
CA LEU A 115 -12.28 -10.18 8.02
C LEU A 115 -12.89 -11.41 7.35
N GLY A 116 -13.64 -12.24 8.09
CA GLY A 116 -14.26 -13.46 7.57
C GLY A 116 -15.55 -13.25 6.78
N ARG A 117 -16.22 -12.08 6.93
CA ARG A 117 -17.51 -11.83 6.27
C ARG A 117 -17.34 -11.48 4.79
N ASP A 118 -18.41 -11.63 4.05
CA ASP A 118 -18.49 -11.11 2.68
C ASP A 118 -18.55 -9.58 2.67
N PHE A 119 -17.84 -9.00 1.71
CA PHE A 119 -17.81 -7.55 1.47
C PHE A 119 -18.15 -7.26 0.02
N THR A 120 -19.19 -6.44 -0.16
CA THR A 120 -19.66 -6.05 -1.49
C THR A 120 -19.19 -4.64 -1.82
N TYR A 121 -18.63 -4.46 -3.02
CA TYR A 121 -18.21 -3.17 -3.53
C TYR A 121 -18.48 -3.03 -5.03
N THR A 122 -18.63 -1.80 -5.50
CA THR A 122 -18.70 -1.50 -6.93
C THR A 122 -17.35 -0.95 -7.40
N SER A 123 -16.79 -1.60 -8.41
CA SER A 123 -15.54 -1.17 -9.04
C SER A 123 -15.79 0.07 -9.91
N ARG A 124 -14.95 1.10 -9.75
CA ARG A 124 -14.98 2.27 -10.65
C ARG A 124 -14.25 2.05 -11.97
N ILE A 125 -13.49 0.96 -12.10
CA ILE A 125 -12.77 0.65 -13.33
C ILE A 125 -13.71 0.12 -14.41
N ASP A 126 -14.67 -0.74 -14.02
CA ASP A 126 -15.57 -1.42 -14.94
C ASP A 126 -17.07 -1.34 -14.54
N GLY A 127 -17.38 -0.60 -13.48
CA GLY A 127 -18.75 -0.42 -12.98
C GLY A 127 -19.40 -1.67 -12.38
N ARG A 128 -18.67 -2.79 -12.28
CA ARG A 128 -19.24 -4.06 -11.80
C ARG A 128 -19.24 -4.14 -10.28
N THR A 129 -20.33 -4.65 -9.74
CA THR A 129 -20.44 -5.01 -8.33
C THR A 129 -19.88 -6.41 -8.11
N ARG A 130 -19.07 -6.56 -7.06
CA ARG A 130 -18.45 -7.82 -6.66
C ARG A 130 -18.62 -8.03 -5.17
N THR A 131 -18.86 -9.28 -4.79
CA THR A 131 -18.85 -9.72 -3.40
C THR A 131 -17.72 -10.73 -3.22
N LEU A 132 -16.83 -10.43 -2.29
CA LEU A 132 -15.66 -11.24 -1.95
C LEU A 132 -15.48 -11.27 -0.43
N PRO A 133 -14.84 -12.29 0.14
CA PRO A 133 -14.46 -12.25 1.55
C PRO A 133 -13.61 -11.02 1.85
N ALA A 134 -13.91 -10.31 2.95
CA ALA A 134 -13.25 -9.05 3.28
C ALA A 134 -11.73 -9.20 3.38
N TRP A 135 -11.24 -10.32 3.92
CA TRP A 135 -9.80 -10.59 4.01
C TRP A 135 -9.10 -10.62 2.64
N VAL A 136 -9.78 -11.10 1.59
CA VAL A 136 -9.23 -11.09 0.21
C VAL A 136 -9.02 -9.65 -0.27
N LEU A 137 -9.94 -8.75 0.06
CA LEU A 137 -9.86 -7.34 -0.33
C LEU A 137 -8.81 -6.59 0.47
N VAL A 138 -8.61 -6.93 1.75
CA VAL A 138 -7.51 -6.41 2.57
C VAL A 138 -6.16 -6.89 2.02
N ALA A 139 -6.04 -8.18 1.72
CA ALA A 139 -4.86 -8.73 1.07
C ALA A 139 -4.60 -8.08 -0.30
N HIS A 140 -5.65 -7.84 -1.09
CA HIS A 140 -5.55 -7.14 -2.36
C HIS A 140 -4.99 -5.73 -2.19
N MET A 141 -5.45 -4.94 -1.21
CA MET A 141 -4.92 -3.59 -0.93
C MET A 141 -3.40 -3.64 -0.71
N PHE A 142 -2.91 -4.53 0.15
CA PHE A 142 -1.47 -4.65 0.40
C PHE A 142 -0.68 -5.21 -0.79
N ASN A 143 -1.24 -6.17 -1.53
CA ASN A 143 -0.61 -6.66 -2.77
C ASN A 143 -0.52 -5.59 -3.84
N HIS A 144 -1.55 -4.76 -4.00
CA HIS A 144 -1.54 -3.61 -4.90
C HIS A 144 -0.40 -2.65 -4.57
N GLN A 145 -0.19 -2.36 -3.28
CA GLN A 145 0.94 -1.57 -2.82
C GLN A 145 2.28 -2.21 -3.19
N THR A 146 2.46 -3.50 -2.91
CA THR A 146 3.69 -4.22 -3.24
C THR A 146 3.97 -4.21 -4.74
N HIS A 147 2.95 -4.41 -5.57
CA HIS A 147 3.06 -4.37 -7.02
C HIS A 147 3.59 -3.01 -7.52
N HIS A 148 2.96 -1.91 -7.11
CA HIS A 148 3.35 -0.58 -7.58
C HIS A 148 4.63 -0.06 -6.92
N ARG A 149 4.96 -0.49 -5.71
CA ARG A 149 6.28 -0.23 -5.13
C ARG A 149 7.38 -0.92 -5.93
N GLY A 150 7.15 -2.13 -6.45
CA GLY A 150 8.09 -2.77 -7.39
C GLY A 150 8.33 -1.95 -8.65
N GLN A 151 7.29 -1.33 -9.20
CA GLN A 151 7.44 -0.40 -10.33
C GLN A 151 8.24 0.86 -9.93
N LEU A 152 7.94 1.43 -8.77
CA LEU A 152 8.64 2.60 -8.24
C LEU A 152 10.13 2.32 -8.00
N THR A 153 10.46 1.20 -7.37
CA THR A 153 11.86 0.81 -7.12
C THR A 153 12.62 0.56 -8.42
N THR A 154 11.96 0.03 -9.45
CA THR A 154 12.55 -0.09 -10.79
C THR A 154 12.88 1.29 -11.37
N LEU A 155 11.97 2.27 -11.27
CA LEU A 155 12.22 3.65 -11.73
C LEU A 155 13.38 4.29 -10.98
N LEU A 156 13.47 4.11 -9.66
CA LEU A 156 14.57 4.63 -8.83
C LEU A 156 15.91 3.99 -9.26
N SER A 157 15.95 2.68 -9.43
CA SER A 157 17.16 1.96 -9.88
C SER A 157 17.62 2.43 -11.28
N GLN A 158 16.71 2.69 -12.22
CA GLN A 158 17.02 3.27 -13.54
C GLN A 158 17.58 4.70 -13.45
N MET A 159 17.33 5.39 -12.34
CA MET A 159 17.89 6.71 -12.04
C MET A 159 19.20 6.62 -11.25
N GLY A 160 19.73 5.42 -10.99
CA GLY A 160 20.93 5.20 -10.20
C GLY A 160 20.71 5.36 -8.69
N ILE A 161 19.46 5.32 -8.24
CA ILE A 161 19.10 5.42 -6.82
C ILE A 161 18.81 4.01 -6.31
N ASP A 162 19.60 3.56 -5.33
CA ASP A 162 19.38 2.26 -4.69
C ASP A 162 18.21 2.31 -3.71
N PRO A 163 17.11 1.57 -3.94
CA PRO A 163 16.00 1.50 -3.01
C PRO A 163 16.31 0.65 -1.76
N GLY A 164 17.43 -0.07 -1.74
CA GLY A 164 17.79 -1.01 -0.67
C GLY A 164 16.87 -2.23 -0.62
N VAL A 165 16.93 -2.95 0.50
CA VAL A 165 16.12 -4.16 0.71
C VAL A 165 14.66 -3.78 0.92
N THR A 166 13.76 -4.46 0.20
CA THR A 166 12.31 -4.20 0.20
C THR A 166 11.47 -5.37 0.73
N ASP A 167 12.12 -6.44 1.18
CA ASP A 167 11.41 -7.66 1.60
C ASP A 167 10.75 -7.51 2.97
N LEU A 168 9.55 -8.07 3.11
CA LEU A 168 8.80 -8.08 4.35
C LEU A 168 9.59 -8.66 5.53
N ALA A 169 10.44 -9.66 5.28
CA ALA A 169 11.26 -10.29 6.31
C ALA A 169 12.26 -9.34 6.98
N TRP A 170 12.56 -8.19 6.35
CA TRP A 170 13.44 -7.15 6.89
C TRP A 170 12.71 -6.05 7.66
N LEU A 171 11.41 -6.21 7.88
CA LEU A 171 10.66 -5.26 8.73
C LEU A 171 11.30 -5.21 10.13
N PRO A 172 11.70 -4.01 10.63
CA PRO A 172 12.46 -3.89 11.88
C PRO A 172 11.78 -4.53 13.09
N GLU A 173 10.46 -4.44 13.20
CA GLU A 173 9.68 -5.04 14.29
C GLU A 173 9.77 -6.57 14.30
N LEU A 174 9.91 -7.21 13.14
CA LEU A 174 10.07 -8.66 13.04
C LEU A 174 11.50 -9.11 13.37
N THR A 175 12.48 -8.27 13.06
CA THR A 175 13.90 -8.59 13.27
C THR A 175 14.36 -8.28 14.68
N SER A 176 13.86 -7.22 15.31
CA SER A 176 14.20 -6.83 16.69
C SER A 176 13.56 -7.73 17.75
N ALA A 177 12.36 -8.28 17.49
CA ALA A 177 11.66 -9.16 18.42
C ALA A 177 12.31 -10.55 18.60
N ARG A 178 13.24 -10.93 17.71
CA ARG A 178 13.94 -12.22 17.76
C ARG A 178 15.43 -12.00 17.98
N GLY A 179 15.85 -11.42 19.08
CA GLY A 179 17.25 -11.15 19.43
C GLY A 179 18.27 -11.67 18.42
N SER A 180 19.06 -10.80 17.81
CA SER A 180 20.06 -11.11 16.80
C SER A 180 20.92 -12.31 17.25
N THR A 181 20.62 -13.47 16.71
CA THR A 181 21.63 -14.56 16.73
C THR A 181 22.72 -14.12 15.76
N SER A 182 23.93 -13.96 16.27
CA SER A 182 25.14 -13.63 15.49
C SER A 182 25.22 -14.52 14.24
N PRO A 183 25.68 -13.99 13.10
CA PRO A 183 25.86 -14.80 11.91
C PRO A 183 26.78 -15.96 12.20
N VAL A 184 26.34 -17.16 11.90
CA VAL A 184 27.23 -18.34 11.81
C VAL A 184 28.22 -18.02 10.68
N ARG A 185 29.50 -18.01 11.01
CA ARG A 185 30.62 -17.81 10.07
C ARG A 185 30.71 -18.92 9.06
#